data_13b156f3af968c02bbd74c5367b5ce59
#
_entry.id   13b156f3af968c02bbd74c5367b5ce59
#
_cell.length_a   1.000
_cell.length_b   1.000
_cell.length_c   1.000
_cell.angle_alpha   90.00
_cell.angle_beta   90.00
_cell.angle_gamma   90.00
#
_symmetry.space_group_name_H-M   'P 1'
#
loop_
_entity.id
_entity.type
_entity.pdbx_description
1 polymer ?
#
loop_
_entity_poly.entity_id
_entity_poly.type
_entity_poly.pdbx_seq_one_letter_code
_entity_poly.pdbx_strand_id
1 'polypeptide(L)'
;MTGLRWLATLLVALVPIAQSGQASDRHVPFVDVTAKSKINFVHKSGASPEKYMVETFGSGVAWIDYDNDGFPDLYFVNGAPGAANVLYRNNGDGTFTDVTQKAGVAANANPKSYKTGVAVGDYNNDGYLDLYVTAFGPNILYRNNGDGTFTDVTAAAGVAGGPAEWSTSTGFFDFDRDGNLDLYVVNYLDYRLDDNPYCGFRKEGYRMYCNPTMFDGTADRLFRNNGDGTFTDVSRQAGIANPAGKGLGVTFCDFDRDGYTDVYVANDLVRNFLYRNNGDGTFTDAAYGAGVGFDPNGKPRAGMGVDCADFNGDGLPDLFVTNFSEELNALYQNRGDGTFEEVSENAGLGSSFLPLGFGTKLFDFDNDGDLDIYVTNGHVIDNVKLYRPTFSYAQKDLLYENVGGRFLDVSAASGPALQIDRVGRGLAVGDFNNDGNLDVVISNVGRPPILLRNQGAPGRNWIMIRAQGTKSNSFGLGAKVAVETSGGRQVREINNVASYLSSNDVRVHFGLGDAKRIQRIEVLWPSGTQQILNDVAVNQILVIKEP
;
A
#
# COMPACT_ATOMS: atom_id res chain seq x y z
N MET A 1 -32.82 76.52 -14.91
CA MET A 1 -31.58 76.36 -14.10
C MET A 1 -31.14 74.92 -14.18
N THR A 2 -30.08 74.77 -14.88
CA THR A 2 -29.51 73.52 -15.42
C THR A 2 -28.77 72.70 -14.32
N GLY A 3 -29.17 71.44 -14.12
CA GLY A 3 -28.50 70.51 -13.26
C GLY A 3 -27.77 69.44 -14.07
N LEU A 4 -26.45 69.53 -14.05
CA LEU A 4 -25.50 68.62 -14.74
C LEU A 4 -25.42 67.29 -13.98
N ARG A 5 -25.77 66.17 -14.60
CA ARG A 5 -25.55 64.84 -14.10
C ARG A 5 -24.19 64.31 -14.60
N TRP A 6 -23.25 64.00 -13.67
CA TRP A 6 -22.03 63.29 -13.95
C TRP A 6 -22.29 61.77 -13.99
N LEU A 7 -22.10 61.15 -15.15
CA LEU A 7 -21.97 59.68 -15.27
C LEU A 7 -20.52 59.29 -14.92
N ALA A 8 -20.36 58.56 -13.83
CA ALA A 8 -19.09 57.89 -13.50
C ALA A 8 -19.03 56.55 -14.26
N THR A 9 -18.16 56.46 -15.24
CA THR A 9 -17.85 55.21 -15.96
C THR A 9 -16.89 54.37 -15.10
N LEU A 10 -17.39 53.27 -14.53
CA LEU A 10 -16.55 52.26 -13.86
C LEU A 10 -15.78 51.50 -14.94
N LEU A 11 -14.48 51.72 -15.04
CA LEU A 11 -13.55 50.82 -15.75
C LEU A 11 -13.34 49.57 -14.88
N VAL A 12 -13.97 48.45 -15.24
CA VAL A 12 -13.63 47.15 -14.70
C VAL A 12 -12.32 46.68 -15.38
N ALA A 13 -11.20 46.76 -14.68
CA ALA A 13 -9.97 46.16 -15.12
C ALA A 13 -10.15 44.63 -15.07
N LEU A 14 -10.23 43.97 -16.20
CA LEU A 14 -10.08 42.52 -16.33
C LEU A 14 -8.63 42.18 -15.97
N VAL A 15 -8.44 41.68 -14.76
CA VAL A 15 -7.22 40.97 -14.39
C VAL A 15 -7.23 39.65 -15.17
N PRO A 16 -6.22 39.33 -15.99
CA PRO A 16 -6.16 38.05 -16.61
C PRO A 16 -6.02 37.00 -15.51
N ILE A 17 -7.02 36.11 -15.40
CA ILE A 17 -6.93 34.89 -14.63
C ILE A 17 -5.73 34.13 -15.21
N ALA A 18 -4.67 33.99 -14.44
CA ALA A 18 -3.55 33.12 -14.79
C ALA A 18 -4.09 31.76 -15.20
N GLN A 19 -3.69 31.30 -16.37
CA GLN A 19 -4.03 30.00 -16.91
C GLN A 19 -3.73 28.96 -15.85
N SER A 20 -4.76 28.20 -15.50
CA SER A 20 -4.63 26.92 -14.82
C SER A 20 -3.48 26.14 -15.45
N GLY A 21 -2.53 25.70 -14.64
CA GLY A 21 -1.40 24.92 -15.10
C GLY A 21 -1.89 23.83 -16.05
N GLN A 22 -1.45 23.87 -17.30
CA GLN A 22 -1.62 22.75 -18.21
C GLN A 22 -0.78 21.62 -17.60
N ALA A 23 -1.40 20.44 -17.45
CA ALA A 23 -0.68 19.20 -17.21
C ALA A 23 0.51 19.17 -18.16
N SER A 24 1.69 18.88 -17.66
CA SER A 24 2.88 18.83 -18.51
C SER A 24 2.59 17.88 -19.69
N ASP A 25 2.97 18.23 -20.92
CA ASP A 25 2.86 17.37 -22.10
C ASP A 25 3.73 16.08 -21.98
N ARG A 26 4.17 15.74 -20.77
CA ARG A 26 5.12 14.65 -20.45
C ARG A 26 4.44 13.51 -19.72
N HIS A 27 3.27 13.07 -20.18
CA HIS A 27 2.69 11.84 -19.64
C HIS A 27 3.58 10.66 -19.94
N VAL A 28 3.94 9.95 -18.88
CA VAL A 28 4.75 8.74 -18.96
C VAL A 28 3.81 7.56 -19.18
N PRO A 29 3.85 6.88 -20.34
CA PRO A 29 2.93 5.80 -20.62
C PRO A 29 3.31 4.54 -19.86
N PHE A 30 2.36 4.00 -19.11
CA PHE A 30 2.45 2.63 -18.61
C PHE A 30 2.07 1.63 -19.71
N VAL A 31 2.88 0.59 -19.87
CA VAL A 31 2.66 -0.48 -20.83
C VAL A 31 2.46 -1.80 -20.12
N ASP A 32 1.36 -2.50 -20.44
CA ASP A 32 1.13 -3.86 -19.96
C ASP A 32 2.15 -4.82 -20.61
N VAL A 33 3.03 -5.36 -19.80
CA VAL A 33 4.06 -6.31 -20.20
C VAL A 33 3.80 -7.73 -19.70
N THR A 34 2.69 -7.99 -19.01
CA THR A 34 2.36 -9.26 -18.35
C THR A 34 2.60 -10.48 -19.23
N ALA A 35 2.07 -10.47 -20.45
CA ALA A 35 2.22 -11.59 -21.37
C ALA A 35 3.68 -11.78 -21.85
N LYS A 36 4.41 -10.67 -22.05
CA LYS A 36 5.83 -10.71 -22.45
C LYS A 36 6.71 -11.19 -21.33
N SER A 37 6.35 -10.88 -20.10
CA SER A 37 7.06 -11.27 -18.88
C SER A 37 6.80 -12.73 -18.46
N LYS A 38 6.01 -13.49 -19.23
CA LYS A 38 5.69 -14.92 -18.99
C LYS A 38 4.99 -15.19 -17.65
N ILE A 39 4.30 -14.20 -17.09
CA ILE A 39 3.50 -14.36 -15.88
C ILE A 39 2.17 -15.02 -16.27
N ASN A 40 1.97 -16.27 -15.83
CA ASN A 40 0.81 -17.09 -16.17
C ASN A 40 -0.13 -17.30 -14.97
N PHE A 41 0.08 -16.59 -13.89
CA PHE A 41 -0.77 -16.65 -12.71
C PHE A 41 -2.21 -16.23 -13.04
N VAL A 42 -3.18 -16.94 -12.49
CA VAL A 42 -4.60 -16.56 -12.53
C VAL A 42 -5.15 -16.70 -11.12
N HIS A 43 -5.61 -15.59 -10.56
CA HIS A 43 -6.24 -15.60 -9.26
C HIS A 43 -7.51 -16.44 -9.27
N LYS A 44 -7.70 -17.28 -8.25
CA LYS A 44 -8.91 -18.06 -7.98
C LYS A 44 -9.53 -17.53 -6.69
N SER A 45 -10.70 -16.93 -6.77
CA SER A 45 -11.40 -16.38 -5.61
C SER A 45 -12.18 -17.43 -4.81
N GLY A 46 -12.47 -18.57 -5.42
CA GLY A 46 -13.37 -19.57 -4.84
C GLY A 46 -14.86 -19.22 -5.01
N ALA A 47 -15.19 -18.25 -5.88
CA ALA A 47 -16.56 -17.76 -6.08
C ALA A 47 -17.58 -18.89 -6.24
N SER A 48 -18.65 -18.83 -5.47
CA SER A 48 -19.69 -19.85 -5.36
C SER A 48 -21.10 -19.25 -5.42
N PRO A 49 -22.14 -20.05 -5.66
CA PRO A 49 -23.52 -19.59 -5.56
C PRO A 49 -23.91 -19.13 -4.14
N GLU A 50 -23.18 -19.60 -3.12
CA GLU A 50 -23.38 -19.27 -1.71
C GLU A 50 -22.93 -17.85 -1.34
N LYS A 51 -22.13 -17.22 -2.20
CA LYS A 51 -21.66 -15.83 -2.00
C LYS A 51 -21.02 -15.63 -0.62
N TYR A 52 -20.02 -16.43 -0.29
CA TYR A 52 -19.22 -16.21 0.92
C TYR A 52 -18.40 -14.92 0.81
N MET A 53 -18.44 -14.08 1.84
CA MET A 53 -17.74 -12.78 1.79
C MET A 53 -16.24 -12.92 1.51
N VAL A 54 -15.60 -13.98 2.00
CA VAL A 54 -14.18 -14.28 1.75
C VAL A 54 -13.80 -14.38 0.27
N GLU A 55 -14.76 -14.63 -0.62
CA GLU A 55 -14.57 -14.75 -2.07
C GLU A 55 -14.33 -13.39 -2.76
N THR A 56 -14.67 -12.26 -2.09
CA THR A 56 -14.63 -10.92 -2.67
C THR A 56 -13.32 -10.19 -2.45
N PHE A 57 -12.52 -10.67 -1.48
CA PHE A 57 -11.32 -9.97 -1.00
C PHE A 57 -10.21 -9.92 -2.06
N GLY A 58 -10.16 -10.90 -2.92
CA GLY A 58 -9.08 -11.01 -3.86
C GLY A 58 -7.81 -11.40 -3.16
N SER A 59 -6.69 -10.89 -3.62
CA SER A 59 -5.39 -11.30 -3.10
C SER A 59 -4.36 -10.20 -3.18
N GLY A 60 -3.40 -10.29 -2.26
CA GLY A 60 -2.19 -9.49 -2.27
C GLY A 60 -1.17 -9.94 -3.31
N VAL A 61 -0.21 -9.07 -3.53
CA VAL A 61 0.99 -9.31 -4.33
C VAL A 61 2.18 -8.64 -3.65
N ALA A 62 3.36 -9.23 -3.76
CA ALA A 62 4.57 -8.65 -3.16
C ALA A 62 5.74 -8.64 -4.14
N TRP A 63 6.54 -7.57 -4.07
CA TRP A 63 7.90 -7.53 -4.56
C TRP A 63 8.84 -8.08 -3.49
N ILE A 64 9.76 -8.96 -3.89
CA ILE A 64 10.74 -9.59 -3.01
C ILE A 64 11.98 -9.98 -3.81
N ASP A 65 13.16 -9.55 -3.40
CA ASP A 65 14.43 -10.08 -3.92
C ASP A 65 14.83 -11.28 -3.04
N TYR A 66 14.22 -12.47 -3.36
CA TYR A 66 14.33 -13.63 -2.45
C TYR A 66 15.65 -14.36 -2.55
N ASP A 67 16.39 -14.22 -3.66
CA ASP A 67 17.70 -14.88 -3.86
C ASP A 67 18.87 -13.89 -3.83
N ASN A 68 18.59 -12.62 -3.47
CA ASN A 68 19.57 -11.52 -3.36
C ASN A 68 20.38 -11.29 -4.64
N ASP A 69 19.77 -11.51 -5.82
CA ASP A 69 20.43 -11.25 -7.11
C ASP A 69 20.30 -9.78 -7.56
N GLY A 70 19.55 -8.97 -6.82
CA GLY A 70 19.37 -7.54 -7.04
C GLY A 70 18.18 -7.19 -7.95
N PHE A 71 17.44 -8.18 -8.45
CA PHE A 71 16.22 -7.99 -9.24
C PHE A 71 15.00 -8.40 -8.40
N PRO A 72 14.01 -7.51 -8.20
CA PRO A 72 12.81 -7.88 -7.47
C PRO A 72 12.01 -8.98 -8.16
N ASP A 73 11.66 -10.01 -7.41
CA ASP A 73 10.81 -11.12 -7.78
C ASP A 73 9.36 -10.85 -7.42
N LEU A 74 8.42 -11.69 -7.86
CA LEU A 74 6.99 -11.51 -7.61
C LEU A 74 6.38 -12.69 -6.86
N TYR A 75 5.71 -12.41 -5.74
CA TYR A 75 4.89 -13.38 -5.04
C TYR A 75 3.42 -13.02 -5.12
N PHE A 76 2.61 -13.92 -5.73
CA PHE A 76 1.15 -13.76 -5.83
C PHE A 76 0.43 -14.67 -4.84
N VAL A 77 -0.46 -14.10 -4.07
CA VAL A 77 -1.37 -14.84 -3.18
C VAL A 77 -2.59 -15.32 -3.95
N ASN A 78 -3.07 -16.53 -3.67
CA ASN A 78 -4.26 -17.10 -4.31
C ASN A 78 -5.37 -17.36 -3.28
N GLY A 79 -6.58 -16.84 -3.53
CA GLY A 79 -7.64 -16.80 -2.52
C GLY A 79 -8.35 -18.14 -2.28
N ALA A 80 -8.67 -18.92 -3.33
CA ALA A 80 -9.48 -20.13 -3.17
C ALA A 80 -8.82 -21.20 -2.30
N PRO A 81 -9.60 -21.95 -1.51
CA PRO A 81 -9.09 -23.09 -0.74
C PRO A 81 -8.35 -24.09 -1.63
N GLY A 82 -7.16 -24.50 -1.20
CA GLY A 82 -6.31 -25.44 -1.94
C GLY A 82 -5.64 -24.88 -3.20
N ALA A 83 -5.95 -23.64 -3.61
CA ALA A 83 -5.22 -23.00 -4.70
C ALA A 83 -3.81 -22.58 -4.26
N ALA A 84 -2.80 -22.83 -5.10
CA ALA A 84 -1.42 -22.48 -4.80
C ALA A 84 -1.16 -20.97 -4.98
N ASN A 85 -0.42 -20.37 -4.07
CA ASN A 85 0.30 -19.12 -4.30
C ASN A 85 1.43 -19.37 -5.29
N VAL A 86 1.97 -18.31 -5.91
CA VAL A 86 3.02 -18.47 -6.94
C VAL A 86 4.15 -17.48 -6.70
N LEU A 87 5.38 -18.00 -6.65
CA LEU A 87 6.61 -17.21 -6.64
C LEU A 87 7.23 -17.25 -8.04
N TYR A 88 7.43 -16.09 -8.62
CA TYR A 88 8.11 -15.90 -9.90
C TYR A 88 9.48 -15.27 -9.66
N ARG A 89 10.54 -15.99 -10.07
CA ARG A 89 11.89 -15.44 -10.12
C ARG A 89 12.04 -14.50 -11.33
N ASN A 90 12.55 -13.31 -11.10
CA ASN A 90 12.94 -12.37 -12.16
C ASN A 90 14.24 -12.85 -12.83
N ASN A 91 14.26 -12.95 -14.16
CA ASN A 91 15.44 -13.39 -14.89
C ASN A 91 16.40 -12.25 -15.28
N GLY A 92 16.08 -11.00 -14.90
CA GLY A 92 16.85 -9.80 -15.25
C GLY A 92 16.74 -9.36 -16.72
N ASP A 93 15.94 -10.07 -17.55
CA ASP A 93 15.73 -9.80 -18.97
C ASP A 93 14.29 -9.34 -19.29
N GLY A 94 13.52 -9.01 -18.24
CA GLY A 94 12.11 -8.63 -18.33
C GLY A 94 11.15 -9.82 -18.37
N THR A 95 11.66 -11.05 -18.19
CA THR A 95 10.85 -12.27 -18.06
C THR A 95 10.97 -12.88 -16.68
N PHE A 96 9.99 -13.69 -16.30
CA PHE A 96 9.92 -14.35 -15.00
C PHE A 96 9.81 -15.87 -15.18
N THR A 97 10.31 -16.62 -14.20
CA THR A 97 10.23 -18.09 -14.13
C THR A 97 9.49 -18.50 -12.86
N ASP A 98 8.46 -19.33 -13.00
CA ASP A 98 7.75 -19.92 -11.84
C ASP A 98 8.68 -20.88 -11.09
N VAL A 99 9.02 -20.53 -9.86
CA VAL A 99 9.89 -21.31 -8.96
C VAL A 99 9.14 -21.85 -7.74
N THR A 100 7.82 -21.71 -7.69
CA THR A 100 6.95 -22.00 -6.52
C THR A 100 7.22 -23.36 -5.90
N GLN A 101 7.28 -24.40 -6.71
CA GLN A 101 7.48 -25.77 -6.21
C GLN A 101 8.89 -25.99 -5.67
N LYS A 102 9.88 -25.41 -6.34
CA LYS A 102 11.29 -25.47 -5.89
C LYS A 102 11.45 -24.69 -4.57
N ALA A 103 10.86 -23.52 -4.50
CA ALA A 103 10.93 -22.66 -3.32
C ALA A 103 10.10 -23.18 -2.13
N GLY A 104 9.08 -24.01 -2.35
CA GLY A 104 8.25 -24.57 -1.28
C GLY A 104 7.18 -23.63 -0.72
N VAL A 105 6.78 -22.57 -1.45
CA VAL A 105 5.91 -21.48 -0.95
C VAL A 105 4.48 -21.50 -1.49
N ALA A 106 4.00 -22.64 -1.96
CA ALA A 106 2.67 -22.76 -2.57
C ALA A 106 1.49 -22.47 -1.60
N ALA A 107 1.68 -22.57 -0.28
CA ALA A 107 0.68 -22.31 0.76
C ALA A 107 -0.66 -23.06 0.55
N ASN A 108 -0.63 -24.26 -0.01
CA ASN A 108 -1.84 -25.02 -0.39
C ASN A 108 -2.13 -26.22 0.51
N ALA A 109 -1.40 -26.39 1.62
CA ALA A 109 -1.56 -27.52 2.53
C ALA A 109 -2.89 -27.51 3.29
N ASN A 110 -3.49 -26.35 3.55
CA ASN A 110 -4.79 -26.24 4.19
C ASN A 110 -5.93 -26.05 3.14
N PRO A 111 -6.73 -27.10 2.85
CA PRO A 111 -7.76 -27.04 1.83
C PRO A 111 -9.01 -26.23 2.26
N LYS A 112 -9.05 -25.65 3.45
CA LYS A 112 -10.15 -24.84 3.96
C LYS A 112 -9.79 -23.36 4.13
N SER A 113 -8.52 -22.99 3.97
CA SER A 113 -8.04 -21.61 4.15
C SER A 113 -8.21 -20.79 2.86
N TYR A 114 -8.78 -19.60 3.00
CA TYR A 114 -8.78 -18.56 1.97
C TYR A 114 -7.64 -17.58 2.29
N LYS A 115 -6.58 -17.61 1.49
CA LYS A 115 -5.45 -16.70 1.69
C LYS A 115 -5.80 -15.31 1.17
N THR A 116 -5.24 -14.28 1.78
CA THR A 116 -5.62 -12.88 1.53
C THR A 116 -4.41 -12.02 1.19
N GLY A 117 -3.54 -11.73 2.14
CA GLY A 117 -2.45 -10.79 2.02
C GLY A 117 -1.06 -11.41 2.16
N VAL A 118 -0.05 -10.57 1.98
CA VAL A 118 1.37 -10.93 2.15
C VAL A 118 2.17 -9.74 2.67
N ALA A 119 3.09 -10.01 3.60
CA ALA A 119 4.17 -9.11 3.99
C ALA A 119 5.53 -9.72 3.70
N VAL A 120 6.50 -8.84 3.44
CA VAL A 120 7.90 -9.16 3.19
C VAL A 120 8.76 -8.46 4.23
N GLY A 121 9.69 -9.19 4.85
CA GLY A 121 10.66 -8.64 5.81
C GLY A 121 11.64 -9.72 6.26
N ASP A 122 12.84 -9.33 6.65
CA ASP A 122 13.86 -10.23 7.23
C ASP A 122 13.67 -10.23 8.75
N TYR A 123 12.80 -11.15 9.25
CA TYR A 123 12.43 -11.15 10.66
C TYR A 123 13.53 -11.73 11.58
N ASN A 124 14.46 -12.49 11.02
CA ASN A 124 15.54 -13.14 11.76
C ASN A 124 16.92 -12.48 11.54
N ASN A 125 16.98 -11.39 10.80
CA ASN A 125 18.18 -10.61 10.49
C ASN A 125 19.31 -11.44 9.85
N ASP A 126 18.98 -12.44 9.01
CA ASP A 126 19.96 -13.27 8.30
C ASP A 126 20.35 -12.71 6.91
N GLY A 127 19.75 -11.61 6.50
CA GLY A 127 20.00 -10.91 5.23
C GLY A 127 19.19 -11.44 4.06
N TYR A 128 18.21 -12.33 4.29
CA TYR A 128 17.28 -12.81 3.29
C TYR A 128 15.86 -12.43 3.67
N LEU A 129 15.07 -12.00 2.68
CA LEU A 129 13.69 -11.59 2.91
C LEU A 129 12.78 -12.82 3.08
N ASP A 130 11.96 -12.78 4.12
CA ASP A 130 10.98 -13.79 4.48
C ASP A 130 9.56 -13.38 4.01
N LEU A 131 8.61 -14.32 4.08
CA LEU A 131 7.21 -14.10 3.67
C LEU A 131 6.26 -14.43 4.82
N TYR A 132 5.35 -13.51 5.13
CA TYR A 132 4.19 -13.80 5.97
C TYR A 132 2.91 -13.68 5.15
N VAL A 133 2.12 -14.77 5.12
CA VAL A 133 0.88 -14.88 4.32
C VAL A 133 -0.31 -14.92 5.25
N THR A 134 -1.23 -13.97 5.10
CA THR A 134 -2.47 -13.93 5.87
C THR A 134 -3.58 -14.74 5.22
N ALA A 135 -4.59 -15.13 6.02
CA ALA A 135 -5.69 -15.96 5.57
C ALA A 135 -6.96 -15.80 6.44
N PHE A 136 -8.09 -16.24 5.90
CA PHE A 136 -9.21 -16.71 6.70
C PHE A 136 -8.85 -18.13 7.19
N GLY A 137 -8.54 -18.24 8.48
CA GLY A 137 -7.89 -19.40 9.11
C GLY A 137 -6.41 -19.13 9.44
N PRO A 138 -5.62 -20.16 9.72
CA PRO A 138 -4.22 -19.97 10.12
C PRO A 138 -3.40 -19.25 9.04
N ASN A 139 -2.64 -18.24 9.47
CA ASN A 139 -1.62 -17.57 8.69
C ASN A 139 -0.37 -18.42 8.54
N ILE A 140 0.57 -18.04 7.66
CA ILE A 140 1.79 -18.82 7.39
C ILE A 140 3.00 -17.89 7.39
N LEU A 141 4.04 -18.24 8.17
CA LEU A 141 5.35 -17.61 8.12
C LEU A 141 6.34 -18.56 7.42
N TYR A 142 6.88 -18.10 6.31
CA TYR A 142 7.94 -18.77 5.57
C TYR A 142 9.28 -18.10 5.82
N ARG A 143 10.22 -18.82 6.44
CA ARG A 143 11.62 -18.39 6.54
C ARG A 143 12.36 -18.73 5.26
N ASN A 144 13.04 -17.77 4.70
CA ASN A 144 13.97 -17.96 3.59
C ASN A 144 15.23 -18.69 4.08
N ASN A 145 15.67 -19.73 3.39
CA ASN A 145 16.84 -20.51 3.77
C ASN A 145 18.15 -20.00 3.13
N GLY A 146 18.08 -18.96 2.27
CA GLY A 146 19.23 -18.40 1.56
C GLY A 146 19.75 -19.28 0.40
N ASP A 147 19.08 -20.38 0.07
CA ASP A 147 19.45 -21.32 -0.99
C ASP A 147 18.40 -21.41 -2.11
N GLY A 148 17.47 -20.45 -2.12
CA GLY A 148 16.34 -20.38 -3.05
C GLY A 148 15.14 -21.21 -2.63
N THR A 149 15.11 -21.70 -1.37
CA THR A 149 13.99 -22.43 -0.76
C THR A 149 13.51 -21.73 0.50
N PHE A 150 12.30 -22.06 0.93
CA PHE A 150 11.70 -21.55 2.17
C PHE A 150 11.25 -22.71 3.05
N THR A 151 11.23 -22.45 4.36
CA THR A 151 10.70 -23.37 5.37
C THR A 151 9.49 -22.74 6.06
N ASP A 152 8.37 -23.46 6.14
CA ASP A 152 7.23 -23.06 6.97
C ASP A 152 7.61 -23.20 8.45
N VAL A 153 7.74 -22.07 9.12
CA VAL A 153 8.11 -21.99 10.55
C VAL A 153 6.96 -21.50 11.43
N THR A 154 5.76 -21.39 10.89
CA THR A 154 4.58 -20.80 11.54
C THR A 154 4.33 -21.33 12.95
N ALA A 155 4.33 -22.64 13.10
CA ALA A 155 4.06 -23.27 14.39
C ALA A 155 5.19 -23.05 15.41
N ALA A 156 6.44 -23.07 14.94
CA ALA A 156 7.61 -22.82 15.79
C ALA A 156 7.68 -21.36 16.22
N ALA A 157 7.37 -20.44 15.30
CA ALA A 157 7.36 -19.00 15.55
C ALA A 157 6.16 -18.53 16.40
N GLY A 158 5.06 -19.29 16.43
CA GLY A 158 3.88 -18.96 17.25
C GLY A 158 2.96 -17.89 16.63
N VAL A 159 3.01 -17.69 15.30
CA VAL A 159 2.32 -16.57 14.61
C VAL A 159 1.15 -16.99 13.72
N ALA A 160 0.59 -18.17 13.91
CA ALA A 160 -0.52 -18.67 13.10
C ALA A 160 -1.81 -17.84 13.20
N GLY A 161 -1.98 -17.06 14.27
CA GLY A 161 -3.28 -16.48 14.61
C GLY A 161 -4.30 -17.53 15.08
N GLY A 162 -5.56 -17.16 15.14
CA GLY A 162 -6.66 -18.07 15.51
C GLY A 162 -7.14 -18.94 14.33
N PRO A 163 -7.70 -20.13 14.60
CA PRO A 163 -8.11 -21.09 13.55
C PRO A 163 -9.29 -20.62 12.71
N ALA A 164 -10.01 -19.58 13.13
CA ALA A 164 -11.17 -19.00 12.43
C ALA A 164 -11.04 -17.47 12.30
N GLU A 165 -9.87 -16.91 12.56
CA GLU A 165 -9.63 -15.49 12.34
C GLU A 165 -9.58 -15.19 10.85
N TRP A 166 -10.03 -14.00 10.49
CA TRP A 166 -9.95 -13.49 9.14
C TRP A 166 -8.91 -12.37 9.09
N SER A 167 -7.67 -12.76 8.85
CA SER A 167 -6.57 -11.82 8.70
C SER A 167 -6.54 -11.25 7.28
N THR A 168 -6.21 -9.95 7.18
CA THR A 168 -6.20 -9.17 5.94
C THR A 168 -4.79 -8.62 5.66
N SER A 169 -4.58 -7.31 5.73
CA SER A 169 -3.24 -6.73 5.58
C SER A 169 -2.35 -7.05 6.77
N THR A 170 -1.05 -6.97 6.54
CA THR A 170 -0.04 -7.31 7.54
C THR A 170 1.27 -6.62 7.18
N GLY A 171 2.16 -6.47 8.14
CA GLY A 171 3.47 -5.90 7.88
C GLY A 171 4.46 -6.15 9.00
N PHE A 172 5.74 -6.11 8.62
CA PHE A 172 6.85 -6.14 9.55
C PHE A 172 7.33 -4.73 9.86
N PHE A 173 7.63 -4.43 11.13
CA PHE A 173 8.19 -3.17 11.60
C PHE A 173 8.86 -3.37 12.97
N ASP A 174 9.76 -2.50 13.34
CA ASP A 174 10.46 -2.52 14.64
C ASP A 174 9.80 -1.49 15.57
N PHE A 175 8.79 -1.92 16.37
CA PHE A 175 8.02 -0.97 17.17
C PHE A 175 8.71 -0.56 18.48
N ASP A 176 9.59 -1.39 19.02
CA ASP A 176 10.30 -1.12 20.28
C ASP A 176 11.78 -0.74 20.09
N ARG A 177 12.23 -0.66 18.83
CA ARG A 177 13.56 -0.24 18.40
C ARG A 177 14.68 -1.14 18.92
N ASP A 178 14.39 -2.43 19.04
CA ASP A 178 15.37 -3.44 19.46
C ASP A 178 16.20 -4.01 18.30
N GLY A 179 15.88 -3.64 17.07
CA GLY A 179 16.53 -4.08 15.82
C GLY A 179 15.95 -5.37 15.24
N ASN A 180 14.96 -5.97 15.88
CA ASN A 180 14.23 -7.11 15.33
C ASN A 180 12.88 -6.63 14.74
N LEU A 181 12.50 -7.19 13.61
CA LEU A 181 11.21 -6.87 13.03
C LEU A 181 10.08 -7.62 13.73
N ASP A 182 9.14 -6.86 14.27
CA ASP A 182 7.89 -7.33 14.83
C ASP A 182 6.86 -7.51 13.73
N LEU A 183 5.71 -8.12 14.06
CA LEU A 183 4.68 -8.43 13.08
C LEU A 183 3.33 -7.89 13.53
N TYR A 184 2.73 -7.01 12.72
CA TYR A 184 1.35 -6.55 12.86
C TYR A 184 0.44 -7.29 11.90
N VAL A 185 -0.69 -7.81 12.40
CA VAL A 185 -1.69 -8.54 11.60
C VAL A 185 -3.05 -7.91 11.82
N VAL A 186 -3.60 -7.38 10.74
CA VAL A 186 -4.94 -6.79 10.71
C VAL A 186 -5.98 -7.90 10.60
N ASN A 187 -7.04 -7.83 11.40
CA ASN A 187 -8.17 -8.74 11.36
C ASN A 187 -9.47 -8.01 10.99
N TYR A 188 -10.40 -8.74 10.35
CA TYR A 188 -11.59 -8.13 9.77
C TYR A 188 -12.86 -8.44 10.55
N LEU A 189 -13.50 -9.55 10.30
CA LEU A 189 -14.81 -9.88 10.86
C LEU A 189 -14.79 -11.19 11.64
N ASP A 190 -15.63 -11.29 12.68
CA ASP A 190 -16.06 -12.57 13.22
C ASP A 190 -17.06 -13.20 12.24
N TYR A 191 -16.52 -13.91 11.26
CA TYR A 191 -17.27 -14.52 10.15
C TYR A 191 -17.14 -16.03 10.16
N ARG A 192 -18.22 -16.73 9.80
CA ARG A 192 -18.27 -18.17 9.74
C ARG A 192 -18.84 -18.65 8.42
N LEU A 193 -18.21 -19.62 7.79
CA LEU A 193 -18.70 -20.20 6.53
C LEU A 193 -20.00 -21.00 6.72
N ASP A 194 -20.19 -21.63 7.88
CA ASP A 194 -21.38 -22.41 8.24
C ASP A 194 -22.57 -21.54 8.69
N ASP A 195 -22.36 -20.25 8.93
CA ASP A 195 -23.39 -19.26 9.27
C ASP A 195 -23.39 -18.11 8.24
N ASN A 196 -23.51 -18.46 6.95
CA ASN A 196 -23.52 -17.50 5.86
C ASN A 196 -24.95 -17.05 5.53
N PRO A 197 -25.38 -15.84 5.95
CA PRO A 197 -26.73 -15.37 5.71
C PRO A 197 -27.02 -15.16 4.23
N TYR A 198 -28.30 -15.23 3.87
CA TYR A 198 -28.74 -14.90 2.51
C TYR A 198 -28.93 -13.39 2.37
N CYS A 199 -28.14 -12.76 1.51
CA CYS A 199 -28.24 -11.34 1.18
C CYS A 199 -28.72 -11.12 -0.26
N GLY A 200 -29.46 -10.02 -0.48
CA GLY A 200 -30.12 -9.72 -1.74
C GLY A 200 -31.57 -10.17 -1.83
N PHE A 201 -32.19 -9.99 -2.99
CA PHE A 201 -33.57 -10.41 -3.22
C PHE A 201 -33.66 -11.92 -3.40
N ARG A 202 -34.71 -12.56 -2.85
CA ARG A 202 -35.00 -14.01 -3.03
C ARG A 202 -35.55 -14.31 -4.41
N LYS A 203 -34.72 -14.04 -5.43
CA LYS A 203 -34.96 -14.27 -6.85
C LYS A 203 -33.69 -14.83 -7.46
N GLU A 204 -33.80 -15.71 -8.44
CA GLU A 204 -32.66 -16.29 -9.14
C GLU A 204 -31.74 -15.20 -9.72
N GLY A 205 -30.42 -15.33 -9.51
CA GLY A 205 -29.42 -14.37 -9.92
C GLY A 205 -29.28 -13.13 -9.02
N TYR A 206 -30.15 -12.95 -8.01
CA TYR A 206 -30.15 -11.78 -7.14
C TYR A 206 -29.51 -12.02 -5.76
N ARG A 207 -28.95 -13.19 -5.49
CA ARG A 207 -28.11 -13.37 -4.29
C ARG A 207 -26.85 -12.53 -4.43
N MET A 208 -26.49 -11.79 -3.39
CA MET A 208 -25.31 -10.91 -3.35
C MET A 208 -24.48 -11.23 -2.12
N TYR A 209 -23.24 -10.76 -2.10
CA TYR A 209 -22.40 -10.76 -0.90
C TYR A 209 -23.00 -9.86 0.17
N CYS A 210 -22.88 -10.26 1.41
CA CYS A 210 -23.46 -9.52 2.53
C CYS A 210 -22.68 -8.23 2.85
N ASN A 211 -23.37 -7.30 3.51
CA ASN A 211 -22.74 -6.08 3.99
C ASN A 211 -21.98 -6.38 5.30
N PRO A 212 -20.78 -5.87 5.52
CA PRO A 212 -19.97 -6.08 6.73
C PRO A 212 -20.61 -5.55 8.01
N THR A 213 -21.63 -4.68 7.93
CA THR A 213 -22.39 -4.23 9.09
C THR A 213 -23.21 -5.34 9.77
N MET A 214 -23.39 -6.48 9.11
CA MET A 214 -24.09 -7.66 9.66
C MET A 214 -23.22 -8.48 10.61
N PHE A 215 -21.93 -8.22 10.69
CA PHE A 215 -20.96 -9.00 11.46
C PHE A 215 -20.21 -8.10 12.42
N ASP A 216 -19.78 -8.65 13.54
CA ASP A 216 -18.90 -7.97 14.48
C ASP A 216 -17.46 -7.93 13.92
N GLY A 217 -16.66 -6.98 14.40
CA GLY A 217 -15.26 -6.89 14.08
C GLY A 217 -14.41 -7.87 14.90
N THR A 218 -13.15 -8.00 14.52
CA THR A 218 -12.16 -8.82 15.22
C THR A 218 -10.91 -8.00 15.51
N ALA A 219 -10.36 -8.13 16.72
CA ALA A 219 -9.18 -7.39 17.14
C ALA A 219 -7.94 -7.78 16.31
N ASP A 220 -7.12 -6.76 15.98
CA ASP A 220 -5.82 -6.94 15.37
C ASP A 220 -4.83 -7.62 16.33
N ARG A 221 -3.70 -8.10 15.77
CA ARG A 221 -2.62 -8.71 16.55
C ARG A 221 -1.30 -7.99 16.33
N LEU A 222 -0.56 -7.86 17.42
CA LEU A 222 0.84 -7.45 17.44
C LEU A 222 1.66 -8.56 18.07
N PHE A 223 2.57 -9.12 17.28
CA PHE A 223 3.50 -10.14 17.71
C PHE A 223 4.89 -9.51 17.84
N ARG A 224 5.40 -9.43 19.09
CA ARG A 224 6.76 -9.00 19.36
C ARG A 224 7.74 -10.12 19.04
N ASN A 225 8.77 -9.81 18.27
CA ASN A 225 9.87 -10.71 17.96
C ASN A 225 10.78 -10.91 19.19
N ASN A 226 11.06 -12.14 19.57
CA ASN A 226 11.92 -12.45 20.71
C ASN A 226 13.42 -12.52 20.35
N GLY A 227 13.78 -12.33 19.06
CA GLY A 227 15.16 -12.43 18.58
C GLY A 227 15.72 -13.85 18.46
N ASP A 228 14.92 -14.86 18.73
CA ASP A 228 15.29 -16.29 18.70
C ASP A 228 14.52 -17.11 17.65
N GLY A 229 13.81 -16.40 16.77
CA GLY A 229 12.95 -16.98 15.74
C GLY A 229 11.52 -17.26 16.20
N THR A 230 11.17 -16.88 17.44
CA THR A 230 9.82 -16.98 18.00
C THR A 230 9.23 -15.60 18.26
N PHE A 231 7.90 -15.52 18.40
CA PHE A 231 7.18 -14.29 18.68
C PHE A 231 6.28 -14.45 19.91
N THR A 232 6.02 -13.33 20.57
CA THR A 232 5.07 -13.23 21.68
C THR A 232 3.91 -12.33 21.30
N ASP A 233 2.66 -12.81 21.39
CA ASP A 233 1.46 -11.97 21.19
C ASP A 233 1.36 -10.95 22.33
N VAL A 234 1.59 -9.68 22.02
CA VAL A 234 1.54 -8.55 22.96
C VAL A 234 0.32 -7.65 22.70
N SER A 235 -0.59 -8.02 21.80
CA SER A 235 -1.71 -7.19 21.31
C SER A 235 -2.51 -6.52 22.44
N ARG A 236 -2.87 -7.28 23.45
CA ARG A 236 -3.64 -6.76 24.61
C ARG A 236 -2.78 -5.88 25.50
N GLN A 237 -1.54 -6.28 25.76
CA GLN A 237 -0.61 -5.51 26.59
C GLN A 237 -0.22 -4.19 25.92
N ALA A 238 0.00 -4.22 24.61
CA ALA A 238 0.31 -3.06 23.80
C ALA A 238 -0.88 -2.11 23.59
N GLY A 239 -2.11 -2.52 23.93
CA GLY A 239 -3.30 -1.66 23.83
C GLY A 239 -3.92 -1.60 22.42
N ILE A 240 -3.50 -2.48 21.49
CA ILE A 240 -4.02 -2.47 20.12
C ILE A 240 -5.19 -3.47 19.89
N ALA A 241 -5.48 -4.34 20.84
CA ALA A 241 -6.52 -5.35 20.72
C ALA A 241 -7.92 -4.75 20.81
N ASN A 242 -8.37 -4.08 19.77
CA ASN A 242 -9.69 -3.42 19.70
C ASN A 242 -10.68 -4.28 18.87
N PRO A 243 -11.66 -4.94 19.51
CA PRO A 243 -12.61 -5.83 18.82
C PRO A 243 -13.66 -5.07 17.97
N ALA A 244 -13.71 -3.74 18.03
CA ALA A 244 -14.58 -2.95 17.16
C ALA A 244 -13.97 -2.74 15.76
N GLY A 245 -12.72 -3.12 15.54
CA GLY A 245 -12.03 -3.00 14.27
C GLY A 245 -12.61 -3.91 13.20
N LYS A 246 -12.62 -3.43 11.94
CA LYS A 246 -12.90 -4.18 10.73
C LYS A 246 -11.81 -3.84 9.73
N GLY A 247 -10.58 -4.18 10.09
CA GLY A 247 -9.39 -3.73 9.42
C GLY A 247 -9.17 -4.37 8.06
N LEU A 248 -8.79 -3.56 7.07
CA LEU A 248 -8.47 -3.98 5.72
C LEU A 248 -7.06 -3.58 5.28
N GLY A 249 -6.64 -2.36 5.54
CA GLY A 249 -5.32 -1.84 5.21
C GLY A 249 -4.53 -1.44 6.45
N VAL A 250 -3.21 -1.50 6.36
CA VAL A 250 -2.30 -1.01 7.41
C VAL A 250 -1.10 -0.33 6.78
N THR A 251 -0.60 0.71 7.44
CA THR A 251 0.69 1.34 7.13
C THR A 251 1.38 1.79 8.42
N PHE A 252 2.68 1.95 8.35
CA PHE A 252 3.54 2.34 9.45
C PHE A 252 4.27 3.64 9.11
N CYS A 253 4.22 4.61 10.02
CA CYS A 253 4.93 5.88 9.91
C CYS A 253 5.11 6.48 11.30
N ASP A 254 6.15 7.28 11.46
CA ASP A 254 6.31 8.14 12.65
C ASP A 254 5.57 9.47 12.40
N PHE A 255 4.25 9.50 12.72
CA PHE A 255 3.36 10.61 12.39
C PHE A 255 3.60 11.88 13.20
N ASP A 256 4.07 11.76 14.44
CA ASP A 256 4.35 12.90 15.33
C ASP A 256 5.85 13.21 15.43
N ARG A 257 6.70 12.45 14.73
CA ARG A 257 8.16 12.65 14.62
C ARG A 257 8.90 12.47 15.95
N ASP A 258 8.35 11.65 16.83
CA ASP A 258 8.99 11.33 18.12
C ASP A 258 10.08 10.23 18.00
N GLY A 259 10.20 9.63 16.82
CA GLY A 259 11.19 8.61 16.47
C GLY A 259 10.71 7.19 16.68
N TYR A 260 9.47 6.99 17.13
CA TYR A 260 8.84 5.67 17.21
C TYR A 260 7.83 5.50 16.09
N THR A 261 7.78 4.33 15.53
CA THR A 261 6.85 4.03 14.42
C THR A 261 5.45 3.81 14.95
N ASP A 262 4.49 4.57 14.42
CA ASP A 262 3.07 4.46 14.70
C ASP A 262 2.37 3.53 13.70
N VAL A 263 1.11 3.18 13.97
CA VAL A 263 0.32 2.28 13.13
C VAL A 263 -0.99 2.95 12.75
N TYR A 264 -1.28 3.03 11.44
CA TYR A 264 -2.60 3.40 10.96
C TYR A 264 -3.32 2.20 10.35
N VAL A 265 -4.59 1.98 10.76
CA VAL A 265 -5.44 0.90 10.26
C VAL A 265 -6.67 1.49 9.58
N ALA A 266 -6.82 1.21 8.28
CA ALA A 266 -8.02 1.52 7.53
C ALA A 266 -9.10 0.46 7.79
N ASN A 267 -10.26 0.90 8.29
CA ASN A 267 -11.37 0.04 8.68
C ASN A 267 -12.58 0.19 7.74
N ASP A 268 -13.33 -0.88 7.57
CA ASP A 268 -14.52 -0.94 6.73
C ASP A 268 -15.79 -0.60 7.54
N LEU A 269 -16.40 0.54 7.24
CA LEU A 269 -17.67 1.05 7.83
C LEU A 269 -17.64 1.23 9.37
N VAL A 270 -16.47 1.22 9.96
CA VAL A 270 -16.22 1.65 11.35
C VAL A 270 -15.08 2.66 11.34
N ARG A 271 -14.86 3.40 12.43
CA ARG A 271 -13.79 4.40 12.47
C ARG A 271 -12.42 3.76 12.21
N ASN A 272 -11.55 4.48 11.50
CA ASN A 272 -10.16 4.08 11.36
C ASN A 272 -9.41 4.22 12.69
N PHE A 273 -8.29 3.51 12.84
CA PHE A 273 -7.43 3.61 14.01
C PHE A 273 -6.11 4.28 13.64
N LEU A 274 -5.62 5.13 14.55
CA LEU A 274 -4.26 5.65 14.56
C LEU A 274 -3.66 5.32 15.92
N TYR A 275 -2.86 4.29 15.99
CA TYR A 275 -2.18 3.87 17.20
C TYR A 275 -0.83 4.58 17.28
N ARG A 276 -0.77 5.64 18.11
CA ARG A 276 0.48 6.32 18.41
C ARG A 276 1.30 5.46 19.37
N ASN A 277 2.54 5.21 19.01
CA ASN A 277 3.51 4.50 19.82
C ASN A 277 3.97 5.39 21.00
N ASN A 278 3.87 4.89 22.22
CA ASN A 278 4.26 5.66 23.42
C ASN A 278 5.76 5.49 23.77
N GLY A 279 6.53 4.69 23.02
CA GLY A 279 7.94 4.41 23.27
C GLY A 279 8.22 3.52 24.47
N ASP A 280 7.20 2.93 25.08
CA ASP A 280 7.28 2.06 26.26
C ASP A 280 6.72 0.64 25.99
N GLY A 281 6.52 0.30 24.72
CA GLY A 281 5.91 -0.96 24.29
C GLY A 281 4.39 -0.95 24.26
N THR A 282 3.76 0.25 24.47
CA THR A 282 2.31 0.44 24.40
C THR A 282 1.92 1.47 23.35
N PHE A 283 0.66 1.43 22.93
CA PHE A 283 0.10 2.36 21.96
C PHE A 283 -1.15 3.06 22.52
N THR A 284 -1.38 4.29 22.06
CA THR A 284 -2.58 5.05 22.34
C THR A 284 -3.36 5.31 21.07
N ASP A 285 -4.64 4.94 21.00
CA ASP A 285 -5.50 5.24 19.85
C ASP A 285 -5.79 6.75 19.80
N ALA A 286 -5.12 7.43 18.87
CA ALA A 286 -5.20 8.88 18.67
C ALA A 286 -6.17 9.29 17.55
N ALA A 287 -6.76 8.36 16.79
CA ALA A 287 -7.47 8.64 15.54
C ALA A 287 -8.58 9.69 15.66
N TYR A 288 -9.30 9.72 16.80
CA TYR A 288 -10.35 10.70 17.04
C TYR A 288 -9.78 12.11 17.23
N GLY A 289 -8.79 12.25 18.10
CA GLY A 289 -8.12 13.54 18.36
C GLY A 289 -7.35 14.07 17.15
N ALA A 290 -6.75 13.18 16.39
CA ALA A 290 -6.00 13.51 15.18
C ALA A 290 -6.89 13.83 13.96
N GLY A 291 -8.21 13.56 14.01
CA GLY A 291 -9.14 13.87 12.92
C GLY A 291 -9.10 12.89 11.75
N VAL A 292 -8.52 11.68 11.89
CA VAL A 292 -8.36 10.68 10.82
C VAL A 292 -9.27 9.46 10.97
N GLY A 293 -10.12 9.43 12.00
CA GLY A 293 -11.02 8.30 12.29
C GLY A 293 -12.33 8.32 11.51
N PHE A 294 -12.76 9.48 10.99
CA PHE A 294 -14.06 9.71 10.39
C PHE A 294 -13.95 10.67 9.20
N ASP A 295 -15.02 10.76 8.41
CA ASP A 295 -15.18 11.81 7.41
C ASP A 295 -15.43 13.19 8.08
N PRO A 296 -15.41 14.32 7.34
CA PRO A 296 -15.67 15.64 7.88
C PRO A 296 -17.07 15.81 8.52
N ASN A 297 -18.01 14.90 8.24
CA ASN A 297 -19.35 14.90 8.84
C ASN A 297 -19.47 13.99 10.08
N GLY A 298 -18.35 13.40 10.53
CA GLY A 298 -18.29 12.50 11.67
C GLY A 298 -18.82 11.09 11.37
N LYS A 299 -18.84 10.65 10.10
CA LYS A 299 -19.26 9.30 9.71
C LYS A 299 -18.04 8.43 9.42
N PRO A 300 -18.05 7.14 9.78
CA PRO A 300 -17.04 6.22 9.34
C PRO A 300 -17.17 5.99 7.83
N ARG A 301 -16.04 5.87 7.15
CA ARG A 301 -15.96 5.43 5.75
C ARG A 301 -15.61 3.94 5.67
N ALA A 302 -15.76 3.36 4.49
CA ALA A 302 -15.25 2.02 4.21
C ALA A 302 -13.82 2.13 3.65
N GLY A 303 -12.84 2.20 4.54
CA GLY A 303 -11.42 2.27 4.19
C GLY A 303 -10.85 0.91 3.81
N MET A 304 -10.02 0.86 2.75
CA MET A 304 -9.41 -0.38 2.25
C MET A 304 -7.88 -0.27 2.17
N GLY A 305 -7.33 0.20 1.06
CA GLY A 305 -5.90 0.42 0.94
C GLY A 305 -5.47 1.72 1.63
N VAL A 306 -4.24 1.74 2.10
CA VAL A 306 -3.67 2.91 2.78
C VAL A 306 -2.19 3.05 2.43
N ASP A 307 -1.74 4.28 2.36
CA ASP A 307 -0.32 4.63 2.29
C ASP A 307 -0.03 5.87 3.12
N CYS A 308 1.22 6.02 3.52
CA CYS A 308 1.69 7.19 4.21
C CYS A 308 2.99 7.70 3.56
N ALA A 309 3.00 8.98 3.20
CA ALA A 309 4.16 9.66 2.65
C ALA A 309 3.94 11.18 2.67
N ASP A 310 5.00 11.94 2.61
CA ASP A 310 4.98 13.40 2.49
C ASP A 310 4.65 13.80 1.04
N PHE A 311 3.36 14.07 0.73
CA PHE A 311 2.94 14.41 -0.63
C PHE A 311 3.17 15.88 -1.01
N ASN A 312 3.32 16.76 -0.01
CA ASN A 312 3.41 18.19 -0.22
C ASN A 312 4.81 18.78 0.01
N GLY A 313 5.79 17.93 0.39
CA GLY A 313 7.19 18.31 0.58
C GLY A 313 7.47 19.13 1.86
N ASP A 314 6.57 19.09 2.86
CA ASP A 314 6.74 19.81 4.12
C ASP A 314 7.55 19.04 5.18
N GLY A 315 7.90 17.79 4.89
CA GLY A 315 8.67 16.90 5.74
C GLY A 315 7.84 16.17 6.80
N LEU A 316 6.50 16.23 6.72
CA LEU A 316 5.59 15.49 7.58
C LEU A 316 4.95 14.34 6.81
N PRO A 317 4.80 13.14 7.41
CA PRO A 317 4.10 12.06 6.74
C PRO A 317 2.58 12.32 6.75
N ASP A 318 2.01 12.32 5.55
CA ASP A 318 0.57 12.44 5.30
C ASP A 318 -0.06 11.06 5.12
N LEU A 319 -1.40 10.96 5.11
CA LEU A 319 -2.12 9.71 4.94
C LEU A 319 -3.02 9.75 3.71
N PHE A 320 -3.00 8.66 2.94
CA PHE A 320 -3.95 8.43 1.86
C PHE A 320 -4.69 7.11 2.06
N VAL A 321 -6.04 7.13 1.99
CA VAL A 321 -6.91 5.96 2.21
C VAL A 321 -7.87 5.80 1.05
N THR A 322 -7.93 4.62 0.44
CA THR A 322 -8.94 4.31 -0.58
C THR A 322 -10.26 3.93 0.07
N ASN A 323 -11.37 4.34 -0.54
CA ASN A 323 -12.70 4.19 0.03
C ASN A 323 -13.69 3.54 -0.94
N PHE A 324 -14.89 3.23 -0.44
CA PHE A 324 -15.98 2.62 -1.19
C PHE A 324 -16.59 3.59 -2.22
N SER A 325 -17.35 3.05 -3.17
CA SER A 325 -18.12 3.85 -4.12
C SER A 325 -19.04 4.84 -3.42
N GLU A 326 -19.13 6.07 -3.96
CA GLU A 326 -19.84 7.23 -3.40
C GLU A 326 -19.15 7.81 -2.15
N GLU A 327 -17.89 7.46 -1.92
CA GLU A 327 -16.98 8.09 -0.96
C GLU A 327 -15.72 8.55 -1.70
N LEU A 328 -15.23 9.77 -1.42
CA LEU A 328 -13.92 10.17 -1.92
C LEU A 328 -12.83 9.34 -1.24
N ASN A 329 -11.79 8.98 -1.98
CA ASN A 329 -10.55 8.57 -1.34
C ASN A 329 -10.06 9.69 -0.44
N ALA A 330 -9.64 9.36 0.78
CA ALA A 330 -9.27 10.35 1.77
C ALA A 330 -7.79 10.67 1.72
N LEU A 331 -7.46 11.95 1.59
CA LEU A 331 -6.12 12.49 1.75
C LEU A 331 -6.10 13.39 2.98
N TYR A 332 -5.32 13.00 3.97
CA TYR A 332 -5.15 13.70 5.23
C TYR A 332 -3.77 14.33 5.29
N GLN A 333 -3.72 15.65 5.26
CA GLN A 333 -2.49 16.42 5.43
C GLN A 333 -2.15 16.54 6.91
N ASN A 334 -0.96 16.14 7.30
CA ASN A 334 -0.42 16.29 8.64
C ASN A 334 -0.12 17.76 8.95
N ARG A 335 -0.56 18.25 10.12
CA ARG A 335 -0.37 19.64 10.55
C ARG A 335 0.86 19.83 11.46
N GLY A 336 1.53 18.76 11.83
CA GLY A 336 2.70 18.77 12.71
C GLY A 336 2.40 19.07 14.18
N ASP A 337 1.14 19.15 14.56
CA ASP A 337 0.66 19.36 15.93
C ASP A 337 -0.11 18.15 16.50
N GLY A 338 0.01 17.00 15.83
CA GLY A 338 -0.70 15.77 16.16
C GLY A 338 -2.11 15.69 15.55
N THR A 339 -2.49 16.65 14.69
CA THR A 339 -3.76 16.66 13.95
C THR A 339 -3.54 16.62 12.44
N PHE A 340 -4.59 16.19 11.73
CA PHE A 340 -4.61 16.16 10.27
C PHE A 340 -5.81 16.94 9.74
N GLU A 341 -5.68 17.49 8.54
CA GLU A 341 -6.78 18.06 7.79
C GLU A 341 -7.10 17.20 6.58
N GLU A 342 -8.36 16.81 6.39
CA GLU A 342 -8.78 16.14 5.16
C GLU A 342 -8.86 17.15 4.02
N VAL A 343 -8.02 16.95 3.00
CA VAL A 343 -7.87 17.88 1.86
C VAL A 343 -8.33 17.28 0.52
N SER A 344 -8.93 16.10 0.51
CA SER A 344 -9.25 15.29 -0.69
C SER A 344 -9.92 16.08 -1.81
N GLU A 345 -10.98 16.84 -1.50
CA GLU A 345 -11.73 17.61 -2.50
C GLU A 345 -10.87 18.77 -3.04
N ASN A 346 -10.23 19.51 -2.15
CA ASN A 346 -9.39 20.66 -2.50
C ASN A 346 -8.12 20.22 -3.25
N ALA A 347 -7.61 19.05 -2.95
CA ALA A 347 -6.46 18.46 -3.61
C ALA A 347 -6.77 17.91 -5.02
N GLY A 348 -8.06 17.77 -5.41
CA GLY A 348 -8.43 17.39 -6.78
C GLY A 348 -8.80 15.92 -6.98
N LEU A 349 -9.10 15.15 -5.92
CA LEU A 349 -9.40 13.72 -5.97
C LEU A 349 -10.86 13.40 -6.38
N GLY A 350 -11.59 14.34 -6.97
CA GLY A 350 -13.02 14.23 -7.29
C GLY A 350 -13.39 13.02 -8.16
N SER A 351 -12.51 12.55 -9.06
CA SER A 351 -12.75 11.38 -9.91
C SER A 351 -12.78 10.06 -9.13
N SER A 352 -12.29 10.02 -7.88
CA SER A 352 -12.33 8.83 -7.01
C SER A 352 -13.71 8.57 -6.39
N PHE A 353 -14.69 9.47 -6.54
CA PHE A 353 -15.98 9.37 -5.86
C PHE A 353 -16.83 8.15 -6.27
N LEU A 354 -16.84 7.82 -7.58
CA LEU A 354 -17.67 6.73 -8.09
C LEU A 354 -16.98 5.35 -8.05
N PRO A 355 -15.70 5.22 -8.40
CA PRO A 355 -14.99 3.95 -8.30
C PRO A 355 -14.87 3.47 -6.87
N LEU A 356 -14.72 2.15 -6.69
CA LEU A 356 -14.40 1.52 -5.43
C LEU A 356 -12.90 1.23 -5.41
N GLY A 357 -12.15 1.99 -4.58
CA GLY A 357 -10.69 1.90 -4.51
C GLY A 357 -10.20 0.77 -3.60
N PHE A 358 -9.12 0.09 -4.00
CA PHE A 358 -8.45 -0.93 -3.20
C PHE A 358 -6.96 -0.61 -3.06
N GLY A 359 -6.10 -1.32 -3.77
CA GLY A 359 -4.66 -1.09 -3.70
C GLY A 359 -4.27 0.32 -4.14
N THR A 360 -3.31 0.91 -3.45
CA THR A 360 -2.82 2.26 -3.71
C THR A 360 -1.35 2.41 -3.36
N LYS A 361 -0.69 3.41 -3.96
CA LYS A 361 0.65 3.84 -3.55
C LYS A 361 0.86 5.30 -3.89
N LEU A 362 1.51 6.01 -2.96
CA LEU A 362 2.13 7.30 -3.24
C LEU A 362 3.56 7.03 -3.73
N PHE A 363 3.87 7.43 -4.96
CA PHE A 363 5.19 7.22 -5.57
C PHE A 363 5.41 8.22 -6.70
N ASP A 364 6.64 8.53 -6.98
CA ASP A 364 7.03 9.45 -8.05
C ASP A 364 7.15 8.65 -9.36
N PHE A 365 6.09 8.69 -10.21
CA PHE A 365 6.09 7.88 -11.43
C PHE A 365 6.84 8.50 -12.60
N ASP A 366 7.06 9.82 -12.59
CA ASP A 366 7.72 10.52 -13.68
C ASP A 366 9.09 11.10 -13.33
N ASN A 367 9.59 10.78 -12.13
CA ASN A 367 10.90 11.21 -11.61
C ASN A 367 11.04 12.72 -11.46
N ASP A 368 9.96 13.46 -11.18
CA ASP A 368 10.02 14.90 -11.02
C ASP A 368 10.29 15.36 -9.57
N GLY A 369 10.17 14.47 -8.62
CA GLY A 369 10.42 14.66 -7.21
C GLY A 369 9.17 14.73 -6.34
N ASP A 370 8.01 15.00 -6.94
CA ASP A 370 6.72 15.02 -6.25
C ASP A 370 6.12 13.60 -6.17
N LEU A 371 5.32 13.31 -5.14
CA LEU A 371 4.66 12.01 -5.00
C LEU A 371 3.28 12.03 -5.65
N ASP A 372 3.07 11.12 -6.57
CA ASP A 372 1.83 10.87 -7.30
C ASP A 372 1.01 9.78 -6.64
N ILE A 373 -0.24 9.57 -7.08
CA ILE A 373 -1.11 8.54 -6.52
C ILE A 373 -1.58 7.58 -7.62
N TYR A 374 -1.40 6.29 -7.40
CA TYR A 374 -2.06 5.23 -8.17
C TYR A 374 -3.12 4.54 -7.30
N VAL A 375 -4.31 4.29 -7.86
CA VAL A 375 -5.39 3.54 -7.21
C VAL A 375 -5.91 2.48 -8.17
N THR A 376 -5.89 1.21 -7.76
CA THR A 376 -6.59 0.16 -8.50
C THR A 376 -8.01 -0.02 -7.97
N ASN A 377 -8.97 -0.19 -8.88
CA ASN A 377 -10.38 -0.17 -8.59
C ASN A 377 -11.08 -1.48 -8.99
N GLY A 378 -12.22 -1.75 -8.33
CA GLY A 378 -13.07 -2.89 -8.67
C GLY A 378 -14.13 -3.16 -7.60
N HIS A 379 -15.39 -3.30 -8.01
CA HIS A 379 -16.48 -3.49 -7.06
C HIS A 379 -16.42 -4.86 -6.37
N VAL A 380 -16.98 -4.99 -5.15
CA VAL A 380 -17.07 -6.27 -4.41
C VAL A 380 -18.27 -7.12 -4.82
N ILE A 381 -19.34 -6.50 -5.33
CA ILE A 381 -20.57 -7.18 -5.71
C ILE A 381 -20.56 -7.44 -7.21
N ASP A 382 -20.40 -8.69 -7.61
CA ASP A 382 -20.27 -9.10 -9.02
C ASP A 382 -21.52 -8.85 -9.87
N ASN A 383 -22.70 -8.84 -9.24
CA ASN A 383 -23.99 -8.55 -9.86
C ASN A 383 -24.53 -7.14 -9.50
N VAL A 384 -23.67 -6.19 -9.16
CA VAL A 384 -24.02 -4.83 -8.70
C VAL A 384 -24.98 -4.11 -9.65
N LYS A 385 -24.86 -4.31 -10.96
CA LYS A 385 -25.74 -3.69 -11.97
C LYS A 385 -27.23 -4.04 -11.80
N LEU A 386 -27.55 -5.17 -11.15
CA LEU A 386 -28.95 -5.56 -10.86
C LEU A 386 -29.56 -4.68 -9.75
N TYR A 387 -28.72 -4.05 -8.92
CA TYR A 387 -29.12 -3.22 -7.77
C TYR A 387 -28.87 -1.74 -8.02
N ARG A 388 -27.75 -1.44 -8.66
CA ARG A 388 -27.24 -0.08 -8.95
C ARG A 388 -26.76 -0.03 -10.41
N PRO A 389 -27.63 0.29 -11.37
CA PRO A 389 -27.29 0.22 -12.80
C PRO A 389 -26.14 1.11 -13.23
N THR A 390 -25.83 2.16 -12.47
CA THR A 390 -24.72 3.09 -12.71
C THR A 390 -23.35 2.53 -12.33
N PHE A 391 -23.30 1.48 -11.50
CA PHE A 391 -22.05 0.87 -11.07
C PHE A 391 -21.68 -0.33 -11.95
N SER A 392 -20.38 -0.57 -12.06
CA SER A 392 -19.82 -1.73 -12.75
C SER A 392 -18.97 -2.54 -11.78
N TYR A 393 -18.98 -3.87 -11.95
CA TYR A 393 -18.13 -4.78 -11.19
C TYR A 393 -16.66 -4.56 -11.53
N ALA A 394 -16.32 -4.56 -12.82
CA ALA A 394 -15.00 -4.17 -13.29
C ALA A 394 -14.96 -2.64 -13.51
N GLN A 395 -13.87 -2.02 -13.09
CA GLN A 395 -13.68 -0.57 -13.08
C GLN A 395 -12.27 -0.23 -13.58
N LYS A 396 -12.06 1.01 -14.03
CA LYS A 396 -10.75 1.51 -14.44
C LYS A 396 -9.93 1.92 -13.23
N ASP A 397 -8.62 1.80 -13.34
CA ASP A 397 -7.69 2.35 -12.36
C ASP A 397 -7.61 3.88 -12.49
N LEU A 398 -7.09 4.53 -11.44
CA LEU A 398 -6.84 5.97 -11.41
C LEU A 398 -5.35 6.22 -11.17
N LEU A 399 -4.80 7.15 -11.96
CA LEU A 399 -3.48 7.72 -11.77
C LEU A 399 -3.61 9.23 -11.66
N TYR A 400 -3.08 9.79 -10.61
CA TYR A 400 -3.06 11.22 -10.35
C TYR A 400 -1.63 11.74 -10.33
N GLU A 401 -1.34 12.72 -11.20
CA GLU A 401 -0.10 13.48 -11.20
C GLU A 401 -0.20 14.60 -10.15
N ASN A 402 0.78 14.69 -9.29
CA ASN A 402 0.90 15.76 -8.30
C ASN A 402 1.54 17.00 -8.94
N VAL A 403 0.89 18.12 -8.84
CA VAL A 403 1.42 19.41 -9.32
C VAL A 403 1.36 20.41 -8.16
N GLY A 404 2.42 20.45 -7.37
CA GLY A 404 2.53 21.35 -6.23
C GLY A 404 1.44 21.17 -5.16
N GLY A 405 1.15 19.92 -4.79
CA GLY A 405 0.15 19.53 -3.78
C GLY A 405 -1.28 19.41 -4.31
N ARG A 406 -1.49 19.53 -5.64
CA ARG A 406 -2.76 19.27 -6.30
C ARG A 406 -2.63 18.11 -7.26
N PHE A 407 -3.61 17.22 -7.24
CA PHE A 407 -3.65 16.01 -8.04
C PHE A 407 -4.52 16.19 -9.29
N LEU A 408 -3.94 15.89 -10.44
CA LEU A 408 -4.61 15.90 -11.73
C LEU A 408 -4.84 14.44 -12.16
N ASP A 409 -6.06 14.08 -12.50
CA ASP A 409 -6.36 12.76 -13.06
C ASP A 409 -5.77 12.64 -14.47
N VAL A 410 -4.67 11.88 -14.59
CA VAL A 410 -3.97 11.63 -15.86
C VAL A 410 -4.18 10.21 -16.38
N SER A 411 -5.11 9.44 -15.79
CA SER A 411 -5.37 8.03 -16.12
C SER A 411 -5.61 7.79 -17.60
N ALA A 412 -6.36 8.71 -18.26
CA ALA A 412 -6.68 8.59 -19.68
C ALA A 412 -5.46 8.81 -20.60
N ALA A 413 -4.49 9.60 -20.15
CA ALA A 413 -3.31 9.98 -20.91
C ALA A 413 -2.13 9.00 -20.68
N SER A 414 -2.15 8.26 -19.56
CA SER A 414 -1.02 7.42 -19.11
C SER A 414 -0.94 6.04 -19.77
N GLY A 415 -1.70 5.81 -20.84
CA GLY A 415 -1.59 4.62 -21.66
C GLY A 415 -2.88 3.79 -21.72
N PRO A 416 -3.03 2.95 -22.75
CA PRO A 416 -4.24 2.15 -22.97
C PRO A 416 -4.47 1.11 -21.86
N ALA A 417 -3.44 0.70 -21.15
CA ALA A 417 -3.54 -0.28 -20.07
C ALA A 417 -4.41 0.22 -18.90
N LEU A 418 -4.38 1.53 -18.58
CA LEU A 418 -5.21 2.11 -17.54
C LEU A 418 -6.69 2.28 -17.97
N GLN A 419 -6.99 2.12 -19.26
CA GLN A 419 -8.35 2.22 -19.79
C GLN A 419 -9.12 0.89 -19.80
N ILE A 420 -8.49 -0.20 -19.34
CA ILE A 420 -9.11 -1.52 -19.26
C ILE A 420 -9.85 -1.67 -17.94
N ASP A 421 -11.14 -2.03 -18.00
CA ASP A 421 -11.93 -2.34 -16.83
C ASP A 421 -11.46 -3.64 -16.18
N ARG A 422 -11.17 -3.61 -14.87
CA ARG A 422 -10.68 -4.77 -14.10
C ARG A 422 -11.31 -4.82 -12.71
N VAL A 423 -11.06 -5.90 -12.00
CA VAL A 423 -11.47 -6.06 -10.60
C VAL A 423 -10.20 -6.10 -9.76
N GLY A 424 -9.56 -4.93 -9.66
CA GLY A 424 -8.30 -4.79 -8.96
C GLY A 424 -8.43 -4.97 -7.45
N ARG A 425 -7.38 -5.47 -6.81
CA ARG A 425 -7.27 -5.63 -5.35
C ARG A 425 -5.89 -5.23 -4.87
N GLY A 426 -4.99 -6.19 -4.69
CA GLY A 426 -3.61 -5.90 -4.30
C GLY A 426 -2.87 -5.12 -5.38
N LEU A 427 -2.08 -4.15 -4.96
CA LEU A 427 -1.17 -3.37 -5.80
C LEU A 427 0.17 -3.29 -5.09
N ALA A 428 1.26 -3.44 -5.83
CA ALA A 428 2.60 -3.19 -5.32
C ALA A 428 3.45 -2.46 -6.36
N VAL A 429 4.29 -1.54 -5.88
CA VAL A 429 5.19 -0.72 -6.68
C VAL A 429 6.63 -1.16 -6.45
N GLY A 430 7.43 -1.23 -7.53
CA GLY A 430 8.85 -1.56 -7.50
C GLY A 430 9.48 -1.41 -8.89
N ASP A 431 10.78 -1.33 -8.94
CA ASP A 431 11.55 -1.25 -10.19
C ASP A 431 12.10 -2.65 -10.52
N PHE A 432 11.34 -3.42 -11.35
CA PHE A 432 11.70 -4.81 -11.62
C PHE A 432 12.84 -4.99 -12.62
N ASN A 433 13.13 -3.98 -13.41
CA ASN A 433 14.17 -4.01 -14.44
C ASN A 433 15.39 -3.13 -14.13
N ASN A 434 15.39 -2.49 -12.95
CA ASN A 434 16.45 -1.62 -12.43
C ASN A 434 16.78 -0.44 -13.38
N ASP A 435 15.75 0.10 -14.06
CA ASP A 435 15.92 1.25 -14.97
C ASP A 435 15.63 2.60 -14.28
N GLY A 436 15.22 2.57 -13.00
CA GLY A 436 14.95 3.73 -12.17
C GLY A 436 13.57 4.34 -12.36
N ASN A 437 12.70 3.65 -13.11
CA ASN A 437 11.29 4.02 -13.23
C ASN A 437 10.45 3.00 -12.46
N LEU A 438 9.62 3.48 -11.55
CA LEU A 438 8.83 2.60 -10.71
C LEU A 438 7.68 1.98 -11.50
N ASP A 439 7.61 0.65 -11.49
CA ASP A 439 6.62 -0.18 -12.16
C ASP A 439 5.49 -0.56 -11.19
N VAL A 440 4.34 -0.96 -11.74
CA VAL A 440 3.16 -1.32 -10.95
C VAL A 440 2.72 -2.74 -11.28
N VAL A 441 2.53 -3.57 -10.25
CA VAL A 441 1.88 -4.87 -10.38
C VAL A 441 0.54 -4.86 -9.66
N ILE A 442 -0.50 -5.42 -10.30
CA ILE A 442 -1.87 -5.45 -9.77
C ILE A 442 -2.41 -6.87 -9.81
N SER A 443 -2.91 -7.34 -8.68
CA SER A 443 -3.67 -8.58 -8.57
C SER A 443 -5.15 -8.32 -8.87
N ASN A 444 -5.78 -9.19 -9.65
CA ASN A 444 -7.18 -9.06 -10.07
C ASN A 444 -8.02 -10.24 -9.60
N VAL A 445 -9.23 -10.00 -9.12
CA VAL A 445 -10.15 -11.09 -8.69
C VAL A 445 -10.56 -11.94 -9.88
N GLY A 446 -10.28 -13.26 -9.79
CA GLY A 446 -10.71 -14.24 -10.79
C GLY A 446 -10.09 -14.07 -12.18
N ARG A 447 -8.99 -13.32 -12.29
CA ARG A 447 -8.34 -12.96 -13.56
C ARG A 447 -6.81 -13.00 -13.44
N PRO A 448 -6.08 -12.94 -14.58
CA PRO A 448 -4.64 -12.71 -14.55
C PRO A 448 -4.28 -11.37 -13.88
N PRO A 449 -3.10 -11.27 -13.27
CA PRO A 449 -2.57 -10.00 -12.78
C PRO A 449 -2.20 -9.10 -13.97
N ILE A 450 -1.79 -7.88 -13.65
CA ILE A 450 -1.20 -6.97 -14.64
C ILE A 450 0.14 -6.49 -14.09
N LEU A 451 1.16 -6.55 -14.94
CA LEU A 451 2.45 -5.90 -14.74
C LEU A 451 2.55 -4.73 -15.71
N LEU A 452 2.50 -3.53 -15.16
CA LEU A 452 2.61 -2.27 -15.89
C LEU A 452 4.05 -1.77 -15.80
N ARG A 453 4.76 -1.85 -16.93
CA ARG A 453 6.08 -1.24 -17.04
C ARG A 453 5.94 0.26 -17.27
N ASN A 454 6.62 1.04 -16.47
CA ASN A 454 6.78 2.47 -16.65
C ASN A 454 7.87 2.75 -17.70
N GLN A 455 7.57 3.60 -18.69
CA GLN A 455 8.51 3.93 -19.77
C GLN A 455 9.46 5.09 -19.39
N GLY A 456 9.26 5.69 -18.23
CA GLY A 456 10.04 6.81 -17.73
C GLY A 456 9.79 8.13 -18.47
N ALA A 457 10.14 9.24 -17.83
CA ALA A 457 10.11 10.57 -18.40
C ALA A 457 11.49 10.96 -18.96
N PRO A 458 11.60 11.37 -20.24
CA PRO A 458 12.90 11.67 -20.84
C PRO A 458 13.64 12.81 -20.09
N GLY A 459 14.91 12.56 -19.77
CA GLY A 459 15.81 13.56 -19.17
C GLY A 459 15.68 13.75 -17.66
N ARG A 460 14.81 13.00 -17.00
CA ARG A 460 14.68 12.95 -15.55
C ARG A 460 15.73 12.03 -14.93
N ASN A 461 16.23 12.42 -13.77
CA ASN A 461 17.20 11.65 -13.01
C ASN A 461 16.56 11.08 -11.74
N TRP A 462 17.20 10.07 -11.18
CA TRP A 462 16.69 9.34 -10.02
C TRP A 462 17.82 8.80 -9.16
N ILE A 463 17.50 8.36 -7.98
CA ILE A 463 18.31 7.45 -7.15
C ILE A 463 17.41 6.46 -6.43
N MET A 464 17.86 5.22 -6.34
CA MET A 464 17.25 4.20 -5.51
C MET A 464 18.23 3.78 -4.42
N ILE A 465 17.77 3.68 -3.17
CA ILE A 465 18.62 3.36 -2.04
C ILE A 465 18.18 2.01 -1.46
N ARG A 466 19.13 1.08 -1.37
CA ARG A 466 19.02 -0.16 -0.60
C ARG A 466 19.76 0.06 0.73
N ALA A 467 19.03 0.11 1.82
CA ALA A 467 19.63 0.17 3.14
C ALA A 467 20.12 -1.20 3.59
N GLN A 468 21.22 -1.23 4.32
CA GLN A 468 21.77 -2.41 4.95
C GLN A 468 22.08 -2.11 6.41
N GLY A 469 21.16 -2.51 7.31
CA GLY A 469 21.33 -2.36 8.75
C GLY A 469 22.44 -3.25 9.30
N THR A 470 23.03 -2.85 10.42
CA THR A 470 24.00 -3.62 11.21
C THR A 470 23.68 -3.61 12.69
N LYS A 471 22.99 -2.57 13.16
CA LYS A 471 22.39 -2.43 14.50
C LYS A 471 20.88 -2.34 14.40
N SER A 472 20.40 -1.76 13.31
CA SER A 472 19.00 -1.79 12.89
C SER A 472 18.70 -3.11 12.18
N ASN A 473 17.41 -3.38 11.89
CA ASN A 473 17.03 -4.51 11.06
C ASN A 473 17.76 -4.49 9.69
N SER A 474 17.99 -5.65 9.12
CA SER A 474 18.90 -5.87 7.98
C SER A 474 18.57 -5.02 6.74
N PHE A 475 17.30 -4.66 6.52
CA PHE A 475 16.87 -3.86 5.37
C PHE A 475 16.55 -2.41 5.72
N GLY A 476 16.79 -1.99 6.98
CA GLY A 476 16.62 -0.62 7.45
C GLY A 476 15.17 -0.13 7.38
N LEU A 477 14.18 -1.03 7.51
CA LEU A 477 12.77 -0.63 7.60
C LEU A 477 12.59 0.32 8.80
N GLY A 478 11.91 1.46 8.57
CA GLY A 478 11.77 2.55 9.52
C GLY A 478 12.88 3.61 9.45
N ALA A 479 13.94 3.40 8.64
CA ALA A 479 14.95 4.42 8.44
C ALA A 479 14.39 5.61 7.64
N LYS A 480 14.74 6.83 8.06
CA LYS A 480 14.39 8.06 7.34
C LYS A 480 15.57 8.49 6.48
N VAL A 481 15.33 8.64 5.18
CA VAL A 481 16.32 9.06 4.19
C VAL A 481 15.92 10.42 3.66
N ALA A 482 16.85 11.37 3.73
CA ALA A 482 16.69 12.68 3.12
C ALA A 482 17.71 12.84 1.98
N VAL A 483 17.23 13.31 0.83
CA VAL A 483 18.04 13.58 -0.36
C VAL A 483 17.93 15.06 -0.68
N GLU A 484 19.09 15.74 -0.76
CA GLU A 484 19.18 17.16 -1.07
C GLU A 484 19.87 17.38 -2.43
N THR A 485 19.20 18.12 -3.31
CA THR A 485 19.67 18.49 -4.64
C THR A 485 19.52 20.00 -4.86
N SER A 486 19.89 20.48 -6.04
CA SER A 486 19.55 21.85 -6.45
C SER A 486 18.05 22.11 -6.59
N GLY A 487 17.23 21.05 -6.71
CA GLY A 487 15.76 21.13 -6.79
C GLY A 487 15.06 21.21 -5.44
N GLY A 488 15.77 20.94 -4.35
CA GLY A 488 15.18 20.93 -3.00
C GLY A 488 15.62 19.71 -2.18
N ARG A 489 14.92 19.53 -1.05
CA ARG A 489 15.11 18.41 -0.12
C ARG A 489 13.86 17.56 -0.07
N GLN A 490 14.00 16.27 -0.30
CA GLN A 490 12.96 15.26 -0.16
C GLN A 490 13.28 14.36 1.04
N VAL A 491 12.25 13.90 1.74
CA VAL A 491 12.39 12.94 2.85
C VAL A 491 11.47 11.77 2.58
N ARG A 492 11.97 10.55 2.75
CA ARG A 492 11.18 9.32 2.65
C ARG A 492 11.55 8.39 3.78
N GLU A 493 10.59 7.66 4.28
CA GLU A 493 10.82 6.55 5.21
C GLU A 493 10.92 5.24 4.42
N ILE A 494 11.85 4.36 4.79
CA ILE A 494 11.93 3.02 4.19
C ILE A 494 10.79 2.19 4.76
N ASN A 495 9.73 2.07 4.01
CA ASN A 495 8.52 1.34 4.37
C ASN A 495 7.96 0.62 3.13
N ASN A 496 7.87 -0.70 3.20
CA ASN A 496 7.26 -1.52 2.15
C ASN A 496 5.80 -1.91 2.46
N VAL A 497 5.26 -1.47 3.59
CA VAL A 497 3.91 -1.77 4.08
C VAL A 497 2.97 -0.63 3.74
N ALA A 498 2.28 -0.78 2.63
CA ALA A 498 1.28 0.13 2.12
C ALA A 498 0.35 -0.61 1.18
N SER A 499 -0.70 0.07 0.68
CA SER A 499 -1.65 -0.50 -0.26
C SER A 499 -2.72 -1.38 0.43
N TYR A 500 -3.16 -2.42 -0.25
CA TYR A 500 -4.18 -3.37 0.18
C TYR A 500 -3.62 -4.77 0.04
N LEU A 501 -3.49 -5.51 1.14
CA LEU A 501 -3.03 -6.92 1.19
C LEU A 501 -1.63 -7.18 0.59
N SER A 502 -0.83 -6.16 0.32
CA SER A 502 0.34 -6.24 -0.56
C SER A 502 1.60 -5.67 0.10
N SER A 503 2.77 -6.00 -0.47
CA SER A 503 4.06 -5.48 -0.01
C SER A 503 4.85 -4.92 -1.20
N ASN A 504 5.35 -3.70 -1.03
CA ASN A 504 6.12 -2.99 -2.05
C ASN A 504 7.61 -3.38 -2.00
N ASP A 505 8.38 -2.89 -2.97
CA ASP A 505 9.84 -3.00 -2.94
C ASP A 505 10.41 -2.36 -1.66
N VAL A 506 11.35 -3.03 -1.02
CA VAL A 506 12.02 -2.54 0.21
C VAL A 506 13.00 -1.40 -0.05
N ARG A 507 13.36 -1.16 -1.32
CA ARG A 507 14.25 -0.06 -1.72
C ARG A 507 13.46 1.24 -1.76
N VAL A 508 14.06 2.33 -1.27
CA VAL A 508 13.46 3.66 -1.35
C VAL A 508 13.94 4.41 -2.59
N HIS A 509 12.98 4.98 -3.31
CA HIS A 509 13.21 5.69 -4.57
C HIS A 509 13.02 7.19 -4.42
N PHE A 510 13.84 7.98 -5.14
CA PHE A 510 13.73 9.43 -5.27
C PHE A 510 13.87 9.84 -6.74
N GLY A 511 12.85 10.44 -7.32
CA GLY A 511 12.98 11.21 -8.53
C GLY A 511 13.69 12.52 -8.24
N LEU A 512 14.58 12.93 -9.13
CA LEU A 512 15.49 14.06 -8.92
C LEU A 512 15.30 15.17 -9.95
N GLY A 513 14.28 15.06 -10.81
CA GLY A 513 14.07 16.01 -11.87
C GLY A 513 15.29 16.17 -12.77
N ASP A 514 15.69 17.40 -12.98
CA ASP A 514 16.85 17.75 -13.82
C ASP A 514 18.18 17.79 -13.04
N ALA A 515 18.19 17.50 -11.73
CA ALA A 515 19.38 17.57 -10.90
C ALA A 515 20.47 16.60 -11.38
N LYS A 516 21.69 17.06 -11.57
CA LYS A 516 22.82 16.26 -12.11
C LYS A 516 23.68 15.62 -11.01
N ARG A 517 23.48 16.03 -9.77
CA ARG A 517 24.17 15.51 -8.59
C ARG A 517 23.30 15.66 -7.37
N ILE A 518 23.49 14.75 -6.43
CA ILE A 518 22.94 14.82 -5.09
C ILE A 518 23.98 15.47 -4.20
N GLN A 519 23.64 16.61 -3.60
CA GLN A 519 24.54 17.36 -2.74
C GLN A 519 24.78 16.62 -1.43
N ARG A 520 23.69 16.02 -0.89
CA ARG A 520 23.73 15.35 0.40
C ARG A 520 22.64 14.28 0.50
N ILE A 521 23.00 13.14 1.07
CA ILE A 521 22.08 12.12 1.55
C ILE A 521 22.26 12.02 3.06
N GLU A 522 21.19 12.12 3.82
CA GLU A 522 21.15 11.86 5.25
C GLU A 522 20.32 10.61 5.51
N VAL A 523 20.85 9.69 6.29
CA VAL A 523 20.11 8.52 6.77
C VAL A 523 20.04 8.58 8.28
N LEU A 524 18.82 8.61 8.81
CA LEU A 524 18.55 8.38 10.23
C LEU A 524 18.07 6.95 10.38
N TRP A 525 18.92 6.10 10.90
CA TRP A 525 18.66 4.69 11.11
C TRP A 525 17.72 4.45 12.32
N PRO A 526 16.94 3.38 12.36
CA PRO A 526 16.14 3.00 13.54
C PRO A 526 16.93 2.90 14.84
N SER A 527 18.18 2.49 14.77
CA SER A 527 19.13 2.50 15.91
C SER A 527 19.42 3.88 16.50
N GLY A 528 18.98 4.98 15.83
CA GLY A 528 19.33 6.35 16.15
C GLY A 528 20.66 6.81 15.54
N THR A 529 21.38 5.94 14.83
CA THR A 529 22.61 6.31 14.13
C THR A 529 22.30 7.27 12.98
N GLN A 530 23.06 8.35 12.84
CA GLN A 530 23.00 9.27 11.71
C GLN A 530 24.19 9.05 10.78
N GLN A 531 23.92 9.02 9.47
CA GLN A 531 24.93 8.84 8.44
C GLN A 531 24.73 9.87 7.34
N ILE A 532 25.84 10.47 6.87
CA ILE A 532 25.82 11.49 5.84
C ILE A 532 26.75 11.09 4.70
N LEU A 533 26.23 11.17 3.48
CA LEU A 533 27.00 11.03 2.25
C LEU A 533 26.88 12.35 1.48
N ASN A 534 28.00 12.83 0.94
CA ASN A 534 28.02 14.07 0.16
C ASN A 534 28.44 13.77 -1.27
N ASP A 535 27.97 14.61 -2.20
CA ASP A 535 28.43 14.62 -3.59
C ASP A 535 28.20 13.28 -4.32
N VAL A 536 26.98 12.74 -4.21
CA VAL A 536 26.58 11.43 -4.76
C VAL A 536 26.11 11.58 -6.21
N ALA A 537 26.46 10.60 -7.07
CA ALA A 537 26.00 10.56 -8.45
C ALA A 537 24.50 10.20 -8.53
N VAL A 538 23.82 10.67 -9.57
CA VAL A 538 22.44 10.30 -9.89
C VAL A 538 22.39 9.01 -10.75
N ASN A 539 21.19 8.47 -10.99
CA ASN A 539 20.90 7.33 -11.88
C ASN A 539 21.65 6.06 -11.47
N GLN A 540 21.48 5.67 -10.21
CA GLN A 540 22.08 4.44 -9.66
C GLN A 540 21.23 3.85 -8.53
N ILE A 541 21.41 2.56 -8.31
CA ILE A 541 20.99 1.89 -7.09
C ILE A 541 22.17 1.92 -6.12
N LEU A 542 22.00 2.65 -5.02
CA LEU A 542 23.05 2.85 -4.02
C LEU A 542 22.79 2.00 -2.78
N VAL A 543 23.73 1.11 -2.46
CA VAL A 543 23.70 0.39 -1.18
C VAL A 543 24.32 1.27 -0.09
N ILE A 544 23.55 1.60 0.94
CA ILE A 544 24.02 2.33 2.11
C ILE A 544 24.03 1.38 3.30
N LYS A 545 25.24 1.10 3.80
CA LYS A 545 25.42 0.25 4.98
C LYS A 545 25.51 1.12 6.23
N GLU A 546 24.78 0.74 7.27
CA GLU A 546 24.84 1.35 8.61
C GLU A 546 26.24 1.24 9.20
N PRO A 547 26.82 2.33 9.74
CA PRO A 547 28.21 2.38 10.26
C PRO A 547 28.41 1.63 11.59
#